data_b61aae6e498521520571b61cb163228f
#
_entry.id   b61aae6e498521520571b61cb163228f
#
_cell.length_a   1.000
_cell.length_b   1.000
_cell.length_c   1.000
_cell.angle_alpha   90.00
_cell.angle_beta   90.00
_cell.angle_gamma   90.00
#
_symmetry.space_group_name_H-M   'P 1'
#
loop_
_entity.id
_entity.type
_entity.pdbx_description
1 polymer ?
#
loop_
_entity_poly.entity_id
_entity_poly.type
_entity_poly.pdbx_seq_one_letter_code
_entity_poly.pdbx_strand_id
1 'polypeptide(L)'
;MTAADQPNGVARALTIASSDSGGAAGIQADLKAFARCGVHGASAIVALTAQNTTGVTAIHECPPDFVVAQLEAVLGDIRPGAAKTGMLFSAPIIEAVAGTLAGRDLPLVVDPVMVASSGARLLRDDAVQALVGGLFPLATVVTPNLLEAQALTGMATEDRTALTEALVALGAKAALVTGGHGESPVDHLLVDGRHVDIPVPRYDVPATHGAGCTHSAALAACLARGDDLETAARRAAAVATAAVRRGLIEVGAGEGPVDALDVRRFAPPDVG
;
A
#
# COMPACT_ATOMS: atom_id res chain seq x y z
N MET A 1 22.27 11.27 -2.44
CA MET A 1 22.79 10.01 -1.87
C MET A 1 21.66 9.02 -1.89
N THR A 2 21.75 8.01 -2.74
CA THR A 2 20.78 6.90 -2.82
C THR A 2 20.99 5.93 -1.65
N ALA A 3 20.00 5.07 -1.35
CA ALA A 3 20.11 4.04 -0.31
C ALA A 3 21.36 3.12 -0.49
N ALA A 4 21.90 3.05 -1.72
CA ALA A 4 23.13 2.32 -2.06
C ALA A 4 24.40 2.95 -1.45
N ASP A 5 24.37 4.19 -0.98
CA ASP A 5 25.53 4.88 -0.41
C ASP A 5 25.79 4.59 1.07
N GLN A 6 25.03 3.67 1.70
CA GLN A 6 25.27 3.23 3.08
C GLN A 6 25.45 1.71 3.13
N PRO A 7 26.67 1.18 2.96
CA PRO A 7 26.93 -0.27 2.91
C PRO A 7 26.54 -1.04 4.19
N ASN A 8 26.15 -0.37 5.28
CA ASN A 8 25.68 -0.97 6.53
C ASN A 8 24.45 -0.25 7.14
N GLY A 9 23.72 0.55 6.36
CA GLY A 9 22.57 1.32 6.86
C GLY A 9 21.28 0.51 6.85
N VAL A 10 20.42 0.70 7.87
CA VAL A 10 19.07 0.15 7.90
C VAL A 10 18.23 0.81 6.80
N ALA A 11 17.63 0.03 5.90
CA ALA A 11 16.68 0.54 4.92
C ALA A 11 15.44 1.14 5.63
N ARG A 12 14.91 2.25 5.10
CA ARG A 12 13.82 3.02 5.69
C ARG A 12 12.74 3.26 4.66
N ALA A 13 11.47 3.10 5.06
CA ALA A 13 10.31 3.40 4.22
C ALA A 13 9.30 4.26 4.98
N LEU A 14 8.52 5.03 4.24
CA LEU A 14 7.46 5.89 4.76
C LEU A 14 6.10 5.39 4.28
N THR A 15 5.16 5.20 5.20
CA THR A 15 3.74 5.09 4.85
C THR A 15 3.01 6.40 5.10
N ILE A 16 2.16 6.79 4.16
CA ILE A 16 1.29 7.97 4.19
C ILE A 16 -0.13 7.45 4.04
N ALA A 17 -0.80 7.23 5.15
CA ALA A 17 -2.12 6.57 5.14
C ALA A 17 -2.90 6.84 6.42
N SER A 18 -4.15 6.37 6.45
CA SER A 18 -4.97 6.35 7.66
C SER A 18 -4.50 5.31 8.65
N SER A 19 -4.85 5.53 9.93
CA SER A 19 -4.67 4.58 11.03
C SER A 19 -5.92 3.74 11.19
N ASP A 20 -5.79 2.41 11.13
CA ASP A 20 -6.83 1.43 11.44
C ASP A 20 -6.74 1.01 12.91
N SER A 21 -7.72 1.37 13.73
CA SER A 21 -7.75 0.99 15.15
C SER A 21 -7.83 -0.52 15.37
N GLY A 22 -8.37 -1.29 14.41
CA GLY A 22 -8.40 -2.75 14.43
C GLY A 22 -7.05 -3.39 14.12
N GLY A 23 -6.10 -2.61 13.59
CA GLY A 23 -4.73 -3.04 13.33
C GLY A 23 -4.54 -3.96 12.12
N ALA A 24 -5.55 -4.11 11.28
CA ALA A 24 -5.54 -5.03 10.15
C ALA A 24 -5.08 -4.38 8.83
N ALA A 25 -5.36 -3.09 8.66
CA ALA A 25 -5.08 -2.31 7.46
C ALA A 25 -4.34 -1.00 7.79
N GLY A 26 -4.27 -0.06 6.84
CA GLY A 26 -3.66 1.25 7.03
C GLY A 26 -2.21 1.19 7.48
N ILE A 27 -1.77 2.23 8.21
CA ILE A 27 -0.37 2.30 8.68
C ILE A 27 0.04 1.10 9.53
N GLN A 28 -0.89 0.45 10.23
CA GLN A 28 -0.59 -0.71 11.07
C GLN A 28 -0.18 -1.92 10.23
N ALA A 29 -0.88 -2.20 9.13
CA ALA A 29 -0.49 -3.24 8.18
C ALA A 29 0.84 -2.87 7.50
N ASP A 30 1.00 -1.61 7.10
CA ASP A 30 2.17 -1.12 6.40
C ASP A 30 3.44 -1.27 7.25
N LEU A 31 3.40 -0.84 8.51
CA LEU A 31 4.53 -0.95 9.44
C LEU A 31 4.89 -2.42 9.73
N LYS A 32 3.89 -3.32 9.83
CA LYS A 32 4.13 -4.76 9.97
C LYS A 32 4.82 -5.33 8.72
N ALA A 33 4.38 -4.92 7.51
CA ALA A 33 5.00 -5.35 6.26
C ALA A 33 6.43 -4.82 6.13
N PHE A 34 6.69 -3.55 6.49
CA PHE A 34 8.05 -2.99 6.52
C PHE A 34 8.95 -3.78 7.45
N ALA A 35 8.51 -4.05 8.69
CA ALA A 35 9.25 -4.86 9.65
C ALA A 35 9.52 -6.27 9.12
N ARG A 36 8.52 -6.92 8.48
CA ARG A 36 8.66 -8.24 7.86
C ARG A 36 9.73 -8.25 6.77
N CYS A 37 9.88 -7.14 6.04
CA CYS A 37 10.90 -6.97 5.00
C CYS A 37 12.26 -6.48 5.53
N GLY A 38 12.42 -6.32 6.84
CA GLY A 38 13.67 -5.84 7.45
C GLY A 38 13.93 -4.35 7.20
N VAL A 39 12.86 -3.54 7.13
CA VAL A 39 12.89 -2.11 6.85
C VAL A 39 12.35 -1.33 8.05
N HIS A 40 13.04 -0.27 8.46
CA HIS A 40 12.51 0.67 9.45
C HIS A 40 11.36 1.46 8.84
N GLY A 41 10.18 1.38 9.46
CA GLY A 41 8.98 2.06 8.99
C GLY A 41 8.76 3.38 9.74
N ALA A 42 8.63 4.47 8.97
CA ALA A 42 8.08 5.74 9.43
C ALA A 42 6.65 5.91 8.92
N SER A 43 5.86 6.79 9.54
CA SER A 43 4.48 7.05 9.12
C SER A 43 4.12 8.52 9.18
N ALA A 44 3.27 8.97 8.21
CA ALA A 44 2.50 10.19 8.27
C ALA A 44 1.01 9.81 8.25
N ILE A 45 0.29 10.15 9.31
CA ILE A 45 -1.11 9.77 9.51
C ILE A 45 -2.01 10.84 8.91
N VAL A 46 -2.88 10.43 7.99
CA VAL A 46 -3.80 11.36 7.29
C VAL A 46 -5.22 11.34 7.87
N ALA A 47 -5.62 10.24 8.48
CA ALA A 47 -6.89 10.12 9.18
C ALA A 47 -6.83 9.01 10.23
N LEU A 48 -7.69 9.08 11.23
CA LEU A 48 -7.92 8.02 12.20
C LEU A 48 -9.26 7.37 11.92
N THR A 49 -9.34 6.04 11.95
CA THR A 49 -10.62 5.33 11.83
C THR A 49 -10.99 4.67 13.14
N ALA A 50 -12.27 4.72 13.51
CA ALA A 50 -12.85 3.82 14.49
C ALA A 50 -13.30 2.57 13.73
N GLN A 51 -12.41 1.60 13.63
CA GLN A 51 -12.52 0.44 12.76
C GLN A 51 -12.20 -0.84 13.53
N ASN A 52 -12.86 -1.91 13.16
CA ASN A 52 -12.59 -3.28 13.60
C ASN A 52 -12.87 -4.25 12.44
N THR A 53 -12.89 -5.56 12.70
CA THR A 53 -13.12 -6.59 11.67
C THR A 53 -14.54 -6.58 11.09
N THR A 54 -15.50 -5.91 11.71
CA THR A 54 -16.89 -5.85 11.25
C THR A 54 -17.21 -4.56 10.47
N GLY A 55 -16.34 -3.52 10.52
CA GLY A 55 -16.56 -2.31 9.76
C GLY A 55 -15.88 -1.07 10.31
N VAL A 56 -16.18 0.07 9.65
CA VAL A 56 -15.73 1.42 10.00
C VAL A 56 -16.93 2.20 10.53
N THR A 57 -16.87 2.68 11.77
CA THR A 57 -17.96 3.43 12.43
C THR A 57 -17.74 4.93 12.45
N ALA A 58 -16.48 5.39 12.39
CA ALA A 58 -16.14 6.81 12.33
C ALA A 58 -14.79 7.03 11.66
N ILE A 59 -14.62 8.21 11.07
CA ILE A 59 -13.35 8.67 10.49
C ILE A 59 -13.10 10.09 11.01
N HIS A 60 -11.88 10.33 11.50
CA HIS A 60 -11.40 11.64 11.89
C HIS A 60 -10.22 12.03 10.99
N GLU A 61 -10.43 13.02 10.14
CA GLU A 61 -9.44 13.54 9.20
C GLU A 61 -8.40 14.39 9.95
N CYS A 62 -7.12 14.19 9.66
CA CYS A 62 -6.06 15.08 10.13
C CYS A 62 -6.06 16.38 9.30
N PRO A 63 -5.80 17.55 9.90
CA PRO A 63 -5.62 18.78 9.15
C PRO A 63 -4.51 18.65 8.10
N PRO A 64 -4.70 19.10 6.84
CA PRO A 64 -3.69 18.97 5.78
C PRO A 64 -2.33 19.59 6.14
N ASP A 65 -2.31 20.73 6.84
CA ASP A 65 -1.09 21.37 7.33
C ASP A 65 -0.32 20.50 8.34
N PHE A 66 -1.04 19.77 9.18
CA PHE A 66 -0.41 18.82 10.11
C PHE A 66 0.11 17.57 9.39
N VAL A 67 -0.55 17.12 8.32
CA VAL A 67 -0.02 16.06 7.46
C VAL A 67 1.29 16.51 6.80
N VAL A 68 1.35 17.73 6.27
CA VAL A 68 2.59 18.32 5.73
C VAL A 68 3.69 18.36 6.80
N ALA A 69 3.36 18.81 8.02
CA ALA A 69 4.34 18.86 9.12
C ALA A 69 4.92 17.47 9.46
N GLN A 70 4.09 16.41 9.48
CA GLN A 70 4.57 15.04 9.66
C GLN A 70 5.50 14.60 8.52
N LEU A 71 5.12 14.89 7.27
CA LEU A 71 5.93 14.56 6.09
C LEU A 71 7.28 15.24 6.14
N GLU A 72 7.33 16.55 6.38
CA GLU A 72 8.59 17.31 6.43
C GLU A 72 9.49 16.83 7.57
N ALA A 73 8.94 16.50 8.73
CA ALA A 73 9.70 15.94 9.85
C ALA A 73 10.39 14.61 9.46
N VAL A 74 9.66 13.71 8.80
CA VAL A 74 10.19 12.39 8.37
C VAL A 74 11.16 12.54 7.20
N LEU A 75 10.80 13.31 6.18
CA LEU A 75 11.61 13.48 4.97
C LEU A 75 12.91 14.24 5.27
N GLY A 76 12.89 15.19 6.20
CA GLY A 76 14.06 16.01 6.57
C GLY A 76 15.12 15.23 7.35
N ASP A 77 14.71 14.35 8.27
CA ASP A 77 15.60 13.64 9.19
C ASP A 77 15.78 12.15 8.82
N ILE A 78 14.68 11.38 8.79
CA ILE A 78 14.72 9.92 8.60
C ILE A 78 15.13 9.56 7.16
N ARG A 79 14.75 10.35 6.18
CA ARG A 79 15.13 10.21 4.76
C ARG A 79 14.81 8.81 4.22
N PRO A 80 13.53 8.44 4.09
CA PRO A 80 13.14 7.13 3.58
C PRO A 80 13.66 6.89 2.15
N GLY A 81 14.02 5.65 1.85
CA GLY A 81 14.43 5.23 0.51
C GLY A 81 13.26 4.95 -0.45
N ALA A 82 12.04 4.83 0.08
CA ALA A 82 10.80 4.76 -0.68
C ALA A 82 9.62 5.17 0.19
N ALA A 83 8.50 5.55 -0.44
CA ALA A 83 7.25 5.84 0.24
C ALA A 83 6.09 5.05 -0.38
N LYS A 84 5.02 4.87 0.42
CA LYS A 84 3.76 4.31 -0.02
C LYS A 84 2.62 5.22 0.43
N THR A 85 1.65 5.49 -0.44
CA THR A 85 0.37 6.05 -0.03
C THR A 85 -0.67 4.95 0.05
N GLY A 86 -1.53 5.00 1.08
CA GLY A 86 -2.72 4.18 1.19
C GLY A 86 -3.99 5.02 1.11
N MET A 87 -4.97 4.75 1.98
CA MET A 87 -6.17 5.57 2.08
C MET A 87 -5.83 7.00 2.48
N LEU A 88 -6.15 7.97 1.61
CA LEU A 88 -5.90 9.40 1.82
C LEU A 88 -7.16 10.23 2.11
N PHE A 89 -8.32 9.63 1.99
CA PHE A 89 -9.64 10.14 2.37
C PHE A 89 -10.18 11.30 1.53
N SER A 90 -9.48 12.44 1.40
CA SER A 90 -10.01 13.67 0.80
C SER A 90 -9.04 14.33 -0.19
N ALA A 91 -9.58 15.15 -1.11
CA ALA A 91 -8.78 15.89 -2.07
C ALA A 91 -7.78 16.84 -1.41
N PRO A 92 -8.12 17.63 -0.35
CA PRO A 92 -7.12 18.48 0.32
C PRO A 92 -5.93 17.73 0.90
N ILE A 93 -6.13 16.53 1.44
CA ILE A 93 -5.03 15.67 1.92
C ILE A 93 -4.16 15.20 0.75
N ILE A 94 -4.79 14.74 -0.34
CA ILE A 94 -4.08 14.28 -1.53
C ILE A 94 -3.23 15.41 -2.13
N GLU A 95 -3.79 16.61 -2.26
CA GLU A 95 -3.10 17.80 -2.75
C GLU A 95 -1.91 18.18 -1.86
N ALA A 96 -2.09 18.16 -0.54
CA ALA A 96 -1.03 18.43 0.44
C ALA A 96 0.11 17.40 0.33
N VAL A 97 -0.23 16.11 0.23
CA VAL A 97 0.76 15.02 0.04
C VAL A 97 1.47 15.18 -1.29
N ALA A 98 0.75 15.36 -2.40
CA ALA A 98 1.33 15.54 -3.73
C ALA A 98 2.26 16.75 -3.79
N GLY A 99 1.83 17.89 -3.26
CA GLY A 99 2.65 19.11 -3.19
C GLY A 99 3.95 18.92 -2.39
N THR A 100 3.87 18.18 -1.28
CA THR A 100 5.05 17.89 -0.44
C THR A 100 6.02 16.91 -1.12
N LEU A 101 5.53 15.95 -1.89
CA LEU A 101 6.35 14.95 -2.57
C LEU A 101 6.88 15.44 -3.93
N ALA A 102 6.28 16.47 -4.51
CA ALA A 102 6.67 16.99 -5.82
C ALA A 102 8.16 17.39 -5.87
N GLY A 103 8.85 16.98 -6.94
CA GLY A 103 10.27 17.27 -7.15
C GLY A 103 11.25 16.49 -6.27
N ARG A 104 10.78 15.57 -5.44
CA ARG A 104 11.62 14.67 -4.64
C ARG A 104 11.95 13.40 -5.44
N ASP A 105 13.21 13.00 -5.43
CA ASP A 105 13.66 11.72 -6.00
C ASP A 105 13.40 10.61 -4.96
N LEU A 106 12.12 10.22 -4.83
CA LEU A 106 11.66 9.23 -3.86
C LEU A 106 10.74 8.23 -4.57
N PRO A 107 11.13 6.96 -4.71
CA PRO A 107 10.24 5.93 -5.21
C PRO A 107 8.92 5.91 -4.44
N LEU A 108 7.80 6.06 -5.17
CA LEU A 108 6.46 6.16 -4.61
C LEU A 108 5.56 5.04 -5.12
N VAL A 109 5.06 4.23 -4.19
CA VAL A 109 3.99 3.26 -4.44
C VAL A 109 2.65 3.91 -4.10
N VAL A 110 1.77 4.05 -5.07
CA VAL A 110 0.41 4.59 -4.84
C VAL A 110 -0.58 3.44 -4.83
N ASP A 111 -1.08 3.12 -3.63
CA ASP A 111 -2.18 2.18 -3.42
C ASP A 111 -3.49 2.97 -3.40
N PRO A 112 -4.32 2.90 -4.46
CA PRO A 112 -5.47 3.78 -4.63
C PRO A 112 -6.69 3.25 -3.87
N VAL A 113 -6.56 3.06 -2.56
CA VAL A 113 -7.60 2.48 -1.71
C VAL A 113 -8.89 3.32 -1.78
N MET A 114 -9.95 2.78 -2.38
CA MET A 114 -11.24 3.45 -2.57
C MET A 114 -12.30 2.94 -1.61
N VAL A 115 -12.26 1.64 -1.28
CA VAL A 115 -13.28 0.95 -0.49
C VAL A 115 -12.59 0.03 0.52
N ALA A 116 -13.10 0.01 1.76
CA ALA A 116 -12.65 -0.97 2.76
C ALA A 116 -13.13 -2.38 2.40
N SER A 117 -12.47 -3.43 2.93
CA SER A 117 -12.93 -4.81 2.79
C SER A 117 -14.37 -5.01 3.28
N SER A 118 -14.81 -4.22 4.27
CA SER A 118 -16.18 -4.20 4.77
C SER A 118 -17.20 -3.54 3.81
N GLY A 119 -16.77 -3.03 2.66
CA GLY A 119 -17.61 -2.30 1.70
C GLY A 119 -17.80 -0.81 2.03
N ALA A 120 -17.24 -0.31 3.13
CA ALA A 120 -17.32 1.10 3.46
C ALA A 120 -16.50 1.94 2.45
N ARG A 121 -17.11 2.99 1.90
CA ARG A 121 -16.43 3.92 1.00
C ARG A 121 -15.43 4.75 1.79
N LEU A 122 -14.17 4.71 1.38
CA LEU A 122 -13.05 5.36 2.06
C LEU A 122 -12.52 6.59 1.32
N LEU A 123 -12.79 6.70 0.03
CA LEU A 123 -12.37 7.82 -0.79
C LEU A 123 -13.60 8.61 -1.27
N ARG A 124 -13.56 9.94 -1.15
CA ARG A 124 -14.62 10.84 -1.64
C ARG A 124 -14.56 10.92 -3.17
N ASP A 125 -15.67 11.27 -3.81
CA ASP A 125 -15.75 11.35 -5.29
C ASP A 125 -14.78 12.38 -5.89
N ASP A 126 -14.61 13.52 -5.23
CA ASP A 126 -13.68 14.58 -5.63
C ASP A 126 -12.22 14.19 -5.46
N ALA A 127 -11.93 13.27 -4.54
CA ALA A 127 -10.59 12.80 -4.24
C ALA A 127 -10.00 11.89 -5.32
N VAL A 128 -10.83 11.21 -6.12
CA VAL A 128 -10.34 10.35 -7.23
C VAL A 128 -9.60 11.19 -8.27
N GLN A 129 -10.17 12.36 -8.63
CA GLN A 129 -9.51 13.27 -9.59
C GLN A 129 -8.21 13.84 -9.03
N ALA A 130 -8.19 14.21 -7.75
CA ALA A 130 -6.98 14.69 -7.09
C ALA A 130 -5.91 13.58 -7.03
N LEU A 131 -6.30 12.32 -6.77
CA LEU A 131 -5.41 11.16 -6.76
C LEU A 131 -4.74 10.95 -8.12
N VAL A 132 -5.54 10.90 -9.19
CA VAL A 132 -5.06 10.70 -10.56
C VAL A 132 -4.22 11.91 -11.02
N GLY A 133 -4.71 13.13 -10.84
CA GLY A 133 -4.01 14.33 -11.30
C GLY A 133 -2.77 14.69 -10.48
N GLY A 134 -2.77 14.41 -9.18
CA GLY A 134 -1.71 14.82 -8.26
C GLY A 134 -0.66 13.73 -7.97
N LEU A 135 -1.07 12.50 -7.73
CA LEU A 135 -0.15 11.45 -7.28
C LEU A 135 0.30 10.48 -8.39
N PHE A 136 -0.52 10.20 -9.41
CA PHE A 136 -0.09 9.31 -10.49
C PHE A 136 1.17 9.80 -11.21
N PRO A 137 1.31 11.11 -11.55
CA PRO A 137 2.54 11.61 -12.16
C PRO A 137 3.80 11.47 -11.28
N LEU A 138 3.61 11.33 -9.98
CA LEU A 138 4.70 11.12 -9.02
C LEU A 138 4.97 9.62 -8.78
N ALA A 139 4.00 8.76 -9.10
CA ALA A 139 4.06 7.33 -8.78
C ALA A 139 5.16 6.62 -9.58
N THR A 140 6.02 5.88 -8.87
CA THR A 140 6.86 4.85 -9.48
C THR A 140 5.99 3.70 -9.97
N VAL A 141 4.96 3.35 -9.18
CA VAL A 141 3.98 2.33 -9.53
C VAL A 141 2.66 2.59 -8.80
N VAL A 142 1.55 2.35 -9.48
CA VAL A 142 0.21 2.29 -8.89
C VAL A 142 -0.20 0.84 -8.70
N THR A 143 -0.88 0.50 -7.59
CA THR A 143 -1.18 -0.90 -7.21
C THR A 143 -2.67 -1.17 -7.00
N PRO A 144 -3.56 -0.80 -7.91
CA PRO A 144 -4.98 -1.08 -7.76
C PRO A 144 -5.27 -2.58 -7.80
N ASN A 145 -6.32 -3.00 -7.10
CA ASN A 145 -6.98 -4.26 -7.40
C ASN A 145 -7.82 -4.14 -8.69
N LEU A 146 -8.41 -5.26 -9.14
CA LEU A 146 -9.17 -5.28 -10.40
C LEU A 146 -10.32 -4.26 -10.40
N LEU A 147 -11.09 -4.18 -9.30
CA LEU A 147 -12.24 -3.27 -9.21
C LEU A 147 -11.82 -1.79 -9.16
N GLU A 148 -10.75 -1.51 -8.46
CA GLU A 148 -10.15 -0.16 -8.41
C GLU A 148 -9.59 0.23 -9.78
N ALA A 149 -8.92 -0.68 -10.48
CA ALA A 149 -8.42 -0.44 -11.83
C ALA A 149 -9.56 -0.13 -12.81
N GLN A 150 -10.65 -0.89 -12.76
CA GLN A 150 -11.86 -0.61 -13.56
C GLN A 150 -12.46 0.76 -13.22
N ALA A 151 -12.57 1.09 -11.93
CA ALA A 151 -13.13 2.38 -11.50
C ALA A 151 -12.27 3.57 -11.93
N LEU A 152 -10.94 3.46 -11.83
CA LEU A 152 -10.00 4.51 -12.21
C LEU A 152 -9.93 4.74 -13.71
N THR A 153 -10.01 3.67 -14.50
CA THR A 153 -9.91 3.74 -15.97
C THR A 153 -11.26 3.92 -16.66
N GLY A 154 -12.37 3.69 -15.96
CA GLY A 154 -13.72 3.67 -16.54
C GLY A 154 -13.98 2.46 -17.45
N MET A 155 -13.10 1.45 -17.44
CA MET A 155 -13.18 0.28 -18.31
C MET A 155 -13.86 -0.89 -17.58
N ALA A 156 -14.93 -1.44 -18.16
CA ALA A 156 -15.62 -2.62 -17.64
C ALA A 156 -14.99 -3.90 -18.26
N THR A 157 -13.72 -4.17 -17.95
CA THR A 157 -12.97 -5.34 -18.46
C THR A 157 -12.15 -5.99 -17.37
N GLU A 158 -11.88 -7.29 -17.49
CA GLU A 158 -10.92 -8.03 -16.65
C GLU A 158 -9.55 -8.20 -17.32
N ASP A 159 -9.40 -7.67 -18.55
CA ASP A 159 -8.12 -7.65 -19.27
C ASP A 159 -7.12 -6.75 -18.54
N ARG A 160 -6.23 -7.36 -17.77
CA ARG A 160 -5.22 -6.65 -16.99
C ARG A 160 -4.18 -5.94 -17.85
N THR A 161 -3.93 -6.44 -19.06
CA THR A 161 -3.06 -5.77 -20.03
C THR A 161 -3.64 -4.41 -20.39
N ALA A 162 -4.90 -4.38 -20.84
CA ALA A 162 -5.59 -3.13 -21.18
C ALA A 162 -5.72 -2.19 -19.96
N LEU A 163 -6.01 -2.73 -18.78
CA LEU A 163 -6.12 -1.92 -17.56
C LEU A 163 -4.79 -1.30 -17.13
N THR A 164 -3.67 -2.04 -17.20
CA THR A 164 -2.34 -1.49 -16.84
C THR A 164 -1.88 -0.44 -17.84
N GLU A 165 -2.14 -0.62 -19.14
CA GLU A 165 -1.87 0.38 -20.17
C GLU A 165 -2.67 1.67 -19.92
N ALA A 166 -3.96 1.55 -19.60
CA ALA A 166 -4.81 2.70 -19.30
C ALA A 166 -4.36 3.43 -18.02
N LEU A 167 -3.94 2.71 -16.97
CA LEU A 167 -3.40 3.30 -15.74
C LEU A 167 -2.10 4.08 -15.99
N VAL A 168 -1.21 3.55 -16.83
CA VAL A 168 0.01 4.26 -17.26
C VAL A 168 -0.35 5.49 -18.09
N ALA A 169 -1.36 5.41 -18.98
CA ALA A 169 -1.85 6.56 -19.72
C ALA A 169 -2.45 7.67 -18.83
N LEU A 170 -2.91 7.33 -17.61
CA LEU A 170 -3.34 8.30 -16.60
C LEU A 170 -2.17 9.01 -15.90
N GLY A 171 -0.92 8.66 -16.19
CA GLY A 171 0.29 9.38 -15.75
C GLY A 171 1.25 8.58 -14.87
N ALA A 172 0.92 7.37 -14.44
CA ALA A 172 1.82 6.54 -13.64
C ALA A 172 2.99 6.00 -14.50
N LYS A 173 4.18 5.84 -13.90
CA LYS A 173 5.35 5.27 -14.62
C LYS A 173 5.20 3.77 -14.84
N ALA A 174 4.56 3.07 -13.93
CA ALA A 174 4.24 1.65 -14.01
C ALA A 174 2.90 1.37 -13.33
N ALA A 175 2.26 0.26 -13.67
CA ALA A 175 1.01 -0.18 -13.05
C ALA A 175 1.07 -1.66 -12.72
N LEU A 176 0.60 -2.03 -11.53
CA LEU A 176 0.51 -3.39 -11.03
C LEU A 176 -0.94 -3.67 -10.62
N VAL A 177 -1.72 -4.33 -11.47
CA VAL A 177 -3.07 -4.77 -11.13
C VAL A 177 -3.00 -6.07 -10.35
N THR A 178 -3.44 -6.04 -9.08
CA THR A 178 -3.31 -7.20 -8.18
C THR A 178 -4.34 -8.29 -8.47
N GLY A 179 -3.92 -9.56 -8.31
CA GLY A 179 -4.70 -10.75 -8.66
C GLY A 179 -5.65 -11.27 -7.57
N GLY A 180 -5.82 -10.55 -6.45
CA GLY A 180 -6.68 -11.00 -5.34
C GLY A 180 -8.16 -11.16 -5.70
N HIS A 181 -8.62 -10.44 -6.74
CA HIS A 181 -9.97 -10.49 -7.27
C HIS A 181 -9.97 -10.99 -8.73
N GLY A 182 -11.02 -11.67 -9.17
CA GLY A 182 -11.16 -12.23 -10.51
C GLY A 182 -10.84 -13.73 -10.58
N GLU A 183 -10.99 -14.33 -11.76
CA GLU A 183 -10.82 -15.77 -11.95
C GLU A 183 -9.35 -16.21 -11.99
N SER A 184 -8.45 -15.34 -12.44
CA SER A 184 -7.03 -15.64 -12.59
C SER A 184 -6.22 -15.08 -11.40
N PRO A 185 -5.55 -15.94 -10.60
CA PRO A 185 -4.73 -15.52 -9.46
C PRO A 185 -3.34 -15.05 -9.91
N VAL A 186 -3.30 -13.92 -10.63
CA VAL A 186 -2.09 -13.34 -11.21
C VAL A 186 -2.05 -11.85 -10.91
N ASP A 187 -0.97 -11.35 -10.34
CA ASP A 187 -0.64 -9.92 -10.37
C ASP A 187 -0.05 -9.61 -11.74
N HIS A 188 -0.55 -8.56 -12.40
CA HIS A 188 -0.09 -8.16 -13.73
C HIS A 188 0.61 -6.81 -13.65
N LEU A 189 1.91 -6.78 -13.95
CA LEU A 189 2.77 -5.61 -13.92
C LEU A 189 3.07 -5.13 -15.34
N LEU A 190 2.86 -3.84 -15.60
CA LEU A 190 3.40 -3.12 -16.74
C LEU A 190 4.55 -2.22 -16.27
N VAL A 191 5.77 -2.48 -16.71
CA VAL A 191 6.98 -1.73 -16.38
C VAL A 191 7.88 -1.63 -17.62
N ASP A 192 8.38 -0.43 -17.91
CA ASP A 192 9.26 -0.16 -19.05
C ASP A 192 8.72 -0.70 -20.40
N GLY A 193 7.40 -0.61 -20.60
CA GLY A 193 6.70 -1.11 -21.78
C GLY A 193 6.59 -2.64 -21.86
N ARG A 194 6.97 -3.38 -20.80
CA ARG A 194 6.88 -4.85 -20.74
C ARG A 194 5.79 -5.28 -19.78
N HIS A 195 4.99 -6.24 -20.19
CA HIS A 195 4.01 -6.92 -19.35
C HIS A 195 4.63 -8.13 -18.67
N VAL A 196 4.41 -8.25 -17.37
CA VAL A 196 4.97 -9.33 -16.53
C VAL A 196 3.85 -9.91 -15.67
N ASP A 197 3.59 -11.20 -15.84
CA ASP A 197 2.69 -11.95 -14.98
C ASP A 197 3.44 -12.50 -13.76
N ILE A 198 2.85 -12.30 -12.59
CA ILE A 198 3.35 -12.79 -11.31
C ILE A 198 2.29 -13.72 -10.72
N PRO A 199 2.44 -15.04 -10.81
CA PRO A 199 1.50 -15.98 -10.24
C PRO A 199 1.36 -15.80 -8.72
N VAL A 200 0.11 -15.71 -8.24
CA VAL A 200 -0.23 -15.52 -6.84
C VAL A 200 -1.10 -16.69 -6.37
N PRO A 201 -0.59 -17.63 -5.56
CA PRO A 201 -1.40 -18.72 -5.04
C PRO A 201 -2.64 -18.20 -4.28
N ARG A 202 -3.80 -18.77 -4.59
CA ARG A 202 -5.06 -18.43 -3.91
C ARG A 202 -5.26 -19.36 -2.71
N TYR A 203 -5.64 -18.77 -1.59
CA TYR A 203 -6.01 -19.50 -0.38
C TYR A 203 -7.47 -19.18 -0.02
N ASP A 204 -8.24 -20.21 0.25
CA ASP A 204 -9.59 -20.08 0.78
C ASP A 204 -9.52 -19.87 2.30
N VAL A 205 -9.26 -18.63 2.69
CA VAL A 205 -9.10 -18.22 4.10
C VAL A 205 -10.00 -17.01 4.35
N PRO A 206 -10.85 -17.02 5.38
CA PRO A 206 -11.74 -15.91 5.71
C PRO A 206 -11.03 -14.78 6.48
N ALA A 207 -9.73 -14.58 6.24
CA ALA A 207 -8.89 -13.60 6.90
C ALA A 207 -7.95 -12.95 5.86
N THR A 208 -8.53 -12.07 5.04
CA THR A 208 -7.82 -11.38 3.95
C THR A 208 -7.73 -9.88 4.17
N HIS A 209 -8.30 -9.37 5.29
CA HIS A 209 -8.28 -7.95 5.60
C HIS A 209 -6.85 -7.41 5.75
N GLY A 210 -6.52 -6.37 4.98
CA GLY A 210 -5.20 -5.77 4.93
C GLY A 210 -4.22 -6.42 3.94
N ALA A 211 -4.65 -7.38 3.11
CA ALA A 211 -3.79 -8.01 2.10
C ALA A 211 -3.22 -6.99 1.09
N GLY A 212 -4.05 -6.09 0.56
CA GLY A 212 -3.62 -5.02 -0.37
C GLY A 212 -2.62 -4.08 0.28
N CYS A 213 -2.91 -3.58 1.50
CA CYS A 213 -1.98 -2.73 2.25
C CYS A 213 -0.64 -3.46 2.51
N THR A 214 -0.69 -4.75 2.91
CA THR A 214 0.52 -5.55 3.11
C THR A 214 1.32 -5.70 1.81
N HIS A 215 0.66 -5.92 0.68
CA HIS A 215 1.30 -6.04 -0.64
C HIS A 215 1.99 -4.73 -1.04
N SER A 216 1.26 -3.62 -1.08
CA SER A 216 1.80 -2.31 -1.50
C SER A 216 2.90 -1.81 -0.55
N ALA A 217 2.79 -2.07 0.75
CA ALA A 217 3.85 -1.75 1.71
C ALA A 217 5.09 -2.64 1.54
N ALA A 218 4.93 -3.95 1.34
CA ALA A 218 6.06 -4.84 1.05
C ALA A 218 6.78 -4.42 -0.24
N LEU A 219 6.04 -3.98 -1.26
CA LEU A 219 6.59 -3.42 -2.51
C LEU A 219 7.46 -2.19 -2.21
N ALA A 220 6.95 -1.22 -1.44
CA ALA A 220 7.71 -0.04 -1.04
C ALA A 220 8.94 -0.39 -0.20
N ALA A 221 8.83 -1.38 0.70
CA ALA A 221 9.96 -1.86 1.48
C ALA A 221 11.07 -2.44 0.59
N CYS A 222 10.72 -3.23 -0.42
CA CYS A 222 11.67 -3.81 -1.36
C CYS A 222 12.36 -2.73 -2.20
N LEU A 223 11.60 -1.73 -2.68
CA LEU A 223 12.18 -0.55 -3.37
C LEU A 223 13.14 0.22 -2.45
N ALA A 224 12.77 0.43 -1.18
CA ALA A 224 13.64 1.09 -0.19
C ALA A 224 14.95 0.32 0.07
N ARG A 225 14.98 -0.97 -0.20
CA ARG A 225 16.16 -1.83 -0.13
C ARG A 225 17.02 -1.80 -1.40
N GLY A 226 16.54 -1.14 -2.47
CA GLY A 226 17.23 -1.02 -3.75
C GLY A 226 16.90 -2.13 -4.76
N ASP A 227 15.83 -2.92 -4.54
CA ASP A 227 15.35 -3.85 -5.55
C ASP A 227 14.81 -3.08 -6.78
N ASP A 228 14.97 -3.65 -7.97
CA ASP A 228 14.23 -3.19 -9.15
C ASP A 228 12.72 -3.49 -9.00
N LEU A 229 11.89 -2.82 -9.80
CA LEU A 229 10.43 -2.88 -9.62
C LEU A 229 9.85 -4.29 -9.84
N GLU A 230 10.37 -5.07 -10.78
CA GLU A 230 9.88 -6.44 -11.03
C GLU A 230 10.25 -7.36 -9.86
N THR A 231 11.48 -7.29 -9.38
CA THR A 231 11.94 -8.04 -8.19
C THR A 231 11.14 -7.65 -6.96
N ALA A 232 10.91 -6.35 -6.75
CA ALA A 232 10.12 -5.83 -5.64
C ALA A 232 8.66 -6.32 -5.70
N ALA A 233 8.03 -6.32 -6.88
CA ALA A 233 6.67 -6.83 -7.09
C ALA A 233 6.55 -8.34 -6.78
N ARG A 234 7.48 -9.15 -7.25
CA ARG A 234 7.52 -10.60 -6.96
C ARG A 234 7.69 -10.88 -5.45
N ARG A 235 8.55 -10.13 -4.76
CA ARG A 235 8.73 -10.24 -3.31
C ARG A 235 7.49 -9.78 -2.55
N ALA A 236 6.86 -8.69 -2.96
CA ALA A 236 5.62 -8.19 -2.37
C ALA A 236 4.48 -9.20 -2.47
N ALA A 237 4.29 -9.80 -3.65
CA ALA A 237 3.33 -10.87 -3.87
C ALA A 237 3.58 -12.06 -2.95
N ALA A 238 4.85 -12.48 -2.78
CA ALA A 238 5.21 -13.57 -1.88
C ALA A 238 4.93 -13.24 -0.40
N VAL A 239 5.22 -12.00 0.04
CA VAL A 239 4.95 -11.54 1.41
C VAL A 239 3.45 -11.51 1.68
N ALA A 240 2.65 -10.89 0.79
CA ALA A 240 1.20 -10.80 0.93
C ALA A 240 0.53 -12.21 0.90
N THR A 241 0.94 -13.06 -0.04
CA THR A 241 0.46 -14.46 -0.13
C THR A 241 0.74 -15.23 1.14
N ALA A 242 1.95 -15.11 1.70
CA ALA A 242 2.30 -15.77 2.95
C ALA A 242 1.52 -15.21 4.14
N ALA A 243 1.21 -13.91 4.15
CA ALA A 243 0.41 -13.27 5.19
C ALA A 243 -1.06 -13.73 5.13
N VAL A 244 -1.65 -13.82 3.93
CA VAL A 244 -3.00 -14.36 3.71
C VAL A 244 -3.09 -15.82 4.16
N ARG A 245 -2.14 -16.66 3.76
CA ARG A 245 -2.11 -18.07 4.18
C ARG A 245 -2.13 -18.26 5.70
N ARG A 246 -1.54 -17.32 6.44
CA ARG A 246 -1.47 -17.34 7.93
C ARG A 246 -2.59 -16.52 8.59
N GLY A 247 -3.55 -16.03 7.86
CA GLY A 247 -4.59 -15.15 8.36
C GLY A 247 -5.13 -15.51 9.74
N LEU A 248 -5.41 -14.51 10.54
CA LEU A 248 -5.83 -14.64 11.95
C LEU A 248 -7.35 -14.71 12.01
N ILE A 249 -7.91 -15.87 11.70
CA ILE A 249 -9.37 -16.10 11.62
C ILE A 249 -10.06 -15.96 12.99
N GLU A 250 -9.34 -16.09 14.07
CA GLU A 250 -9.83 -15.96 15.45
C GLU A 250 -9.86 -14.50 15.95
N VAL A 251 -9.36 -13.54 15.17
CA VAL A 251 -9.31 -12.13 15.56
C VAL A 251 -10.55 -11.41 15.09
N GLY A 252 -11.44 -11.07 16.01
CA GLY A 252 -12.68 -10.37 15.74
C GLY A 252 -13.81 -11.29 15.24
N ALA A 253 -14.96 -10.69 14.93
CA ALA A 253 -16.17 -11.42 14.49
C ALA A 253 -16.42 -11.32 12.98
N GLY A 254 -15.68 -10.47 12.28
CA GLY A 254 -15.76 -10.24 10.82
C GLY A 254 -14.58 -10.85 10.09
N GLU A 255 -14.23 -10.23 8.94
CA GLU A 255 -13.06 -10.62 8.16
C GLU A 255 -11.78 -10.42 8.97
N GLY A 256 -11.10 -11.50 9.32
CA GLY A 256 -9.88 -11.48 10.11
C GLY A 256 -8.70 -10.84 9.36
N PRO A 257 -7.69 -10.32 10.10
CA PRO A 257 -6.50 -9.73 9.49
C PRO A 257 -5.56 -10.78 8.89
N VAL A 258 -4.83 -10.36 7.84
CA VAL A 258 -3.66 -11.13 7.37
C VAL A 258 -2.54 -11.07 8.42
N ASP A 259 -1.72 -12.12 8.50
CA ASP A 259 -0.60 -12.19 9.42
C ASP A 259 0.75 -11.99 8.71
N ALA A 260 1.15 -10.75 8.53
CA ALA A 260 2.41 -10.39 7.90
C ALA A 260 3.63 -10.82 8.74
N LEU A 261 3.51 -10.83 10.06
CA LEU A 261 4.63 -11.07 10.98
C LEU A 261 4.78 -12.54 11.41
N ASP A 262 3.76 -13.39 11.17
CA ASP A 262 3.72 -14.76 11.72
C ASP A 262 3.69 -14.74 13.27
N VAL A 263 2.74 -13.96 13.81
CA VAL A 263 2.70 -13.63 15.25
C VAL A 263 2.58 -14.85 16.16
N ARG A 264 2.02 -15.97 15.65
CA ARG A 264 1.93 -17.22 16.40
C ARG A 264 3.30 -17.86 16.71
N ARG A 265 4.36 -17.43 15.99
CA ARG A 265 5.74 -17.91 16.20
C ARG A 265 6.54 -17.06 17.17
N PHE A 266 6.04 -15.86 17.49
CA PHE A 266 6.74 -15.03 18.47
C PHE A 266 6.39 -15.47 19.89
N ALA A 267 7.39 -16.01 20.61
CA ALA A 267 7.35 -16.12 22.04
C ALA A 267 8.02 -14.87 22.67
N PRO A 268 7.54 -14.37 23.80
CA PRO A 268 8.29 -13.35 24.54
C PRO A 268 9.68 -13.91 24.92
N PRO A 269 10.73 -13.07 24.96
CA PRO A 269 12.04 -13.52 25.41
C PRO A 269 11.95 -14.04 26.84
N ASP A 270 12.68 -15.11 27.13
CA ASP A 270 12.81 -15.62 28.49
C ASP A 270 13.45 -14.53 29.35
N VAL A 271 12.74 -14.14 30.41
CA VAL A 271 13.29 -13.29 31.47
C VAL A 271 13.99 -14.19 32.47
N GLY A 272 15.32 -14.32 32.34
CA GLY A 272 16.16 -15.04 33.30
C GLY A 272 16.19 -14.34 34.68
#